data_9b8bc35716c5904d73314a1f6652b383
#
_entry.id   9b8bc35716c5904d73314a1f6652b383
#
_cell.length_a   1.000
_cell.length_b   1.000
_cell.length_c   1.000
_cell.angle_alpha   90.00
_cell.angle_beta   90.00
_cell.angle_gamma   90.00
#
_symmetry.space_group_name_H-M   'P 1'
#
loop_
_entity.id
_entity.type
_entity.pdbx_description
1 polymer ?
#
loop_
_entity_poly.entity_id
_entity_poly.type
_entity_poly.pdbx_seq_one_letter_code
_entity_poly.pdbx_strand_id
1 'polypeptide(L)'
;LTNIALLIFAVTITLVIWGIIDRSLVALIGALALGFTGVLSLEQAVHYVDWDVISILLGMWILAEYLSGAGLSDLIVSWASRKSNDYLKFLFTVAIISGFLSLFVDNVLIVVLFGGIIAESSRKAGLDPLLPVLLVSLNANFMGTALLLGDLPPQLLHSVAGAEFNDFIWMNGKPSSFPLLTITYLVLNAILYTWMKNRMNHVSGLALQGISVERSVRDSNKSLQLKVSILIFVLTIIGMAYRREISSLLGFDVKLGEIALLGGLSMAAVAEVSRVTGREMDSFENVLGRIEWSALLFYISLFILVGGLVETGFIDEAARKMISLTTGHGTLYAYSILYWFTGLSASVIEHDALILSLFNIIKDLATATGINPWPLYWSVAWSGTLGSNATMAGAPAIFVGVTIASRVSGRKYGGFDILKYTIPYAVLSLLIQYLISIVFWA
;
A
#
# COMPACT_ATOMS: atom_id res chain seq x y z
N LEU A 1 -11.14 -5.74 31.66
CA LEU A 1 -11.18 -4.89 30.44
C LEU A 1 -10.43 -5.54 29.28
N THR A 2 -9.27 -6.21 29.51
CA THR A 2 -8.46 -6.87 28.46
C THR A 2 -9.28 -7.85 27.60
N ASN A 3 -10.05 -8.74 28.22
CA ASN A 3 -10.88 -9.69 27.47
C ASN A 3 -11.98 -9.01 26.64
N ILE A 4 -12.49 -7.86 27.12
CA ILE A 4 -13.50 -7.09 26.40
C ILE A 4 -12.87 -6.42 25.18
N ALA A 5 -11.71 -5.78 25.34
CA ALA A 5 -10.99 -5.16 24.23
C ALA A 5 -10.60 -6.18 23.16
N LEU A 6 -10.07 -7.34 23.59
CA LEU A 6 -9.73 -8.43 22.67
C LEU A 6 -10.96 -8.99 21.93
N LEU A 7 -12.07 -9.15 22.64
CA LEU A 7 -13.32 -9.61 22.01
C LEU A 7 -13.83 -8.61 20.96
N ILE A 8 -13.87 -7.31 21.30
CA ILE A 8 -14.28 -6.26 20.36
C ILE A 8 -13.38 -6.26 19.14
N PHE A 9 -12.05 -6.28 19.36
CA PHE A 9 -11.07 -6.34 18.27
C PHE A 9 -11.28 -7.57 17.39
N ALA A 10 -11.35 -8.77 17.99
CA ALA A 10 -11.52 -10.03 17.26
C ALA A 10 -12.84 -10.08 16.46
N VAL A 11 -13.95 -9.63 17.04
CA VAL A 11 -15.24 -9.56 16.36
C VAL A 11 -15.18 -8.55 15.20
N THR A 12 -14.60 -7.36 15.44
CA THR A 12 -14.46 -6.33 14.41
C THR A 12 -13.64 -6.85 13.23
N ILE A 13 -12.45 -7.42 13.48
CA ILE A 13 -11.60 -7.96 12.41
C ILE A 13 -12.27 -9.12 11.68
N THR A 14 -12.98 -9.99 12.40
CA THR A 14 -13.74 -11.09 11.77
C THR A 14 -14.82 -10.56 10.82
N LEU A 15 -15.57 -9.52 11.23
CA LEU A 15 -16.59 -8.92 10.37
C LEU A 15 -15.99 -8.17 9.17
N VAL A 16 -14.82 -7.54 9.35
CA VAL A 16 -14.05 -6.91 8.26
C VAL A 16 -13.64 -7.98 7.23
N ILE A 17 -13.11 -9.12 7.69
CA ILE A 17 -12.72 -10.25 6.82
C ILE A 17 -13.93 -10.82 6.07
N TRP A 18 -15.06 -10.96 6.73
CA TRP A 18 -16.29 -11.45 6.09
C TRP A 18 -16.77 -10.59 4.92
N GLY A 19 -16.48 -9.28 4.96
CA GLY A 19 -16.75 -8.37 3.84
C GLY A 19 -18.22 -8.20 3.47
N ILE A 20 -19.16 -8.61 4.35
CA ILE A 20 -20.61 -8.47 4.12
C ILE A 20 -21.04 -7.02 4.34
N ILE A 21 -20.40 -6.35 5.28
CA ILE A 21 -20.63 -4.96 5.66
C ILE A 21 -19.40 -4.15 5.31
N ASP A 22 -19.58 -2.88 5.00
CA ASP A 22 -18.46 -1.96 4.73
C ASP A 22 -17.45 -1.98 5.88
N ARG A 23 -16.18 -2.15 5.55
CA ARG A 23 -15.09 -2.34 6.53
C ARG A 23 -14.90 -1.13 7.44
N SER A 24 -15.09 0.09 6.92
CA SER A 24 -14.94 1.32 7.70
C SER A 24 -16.07 1.47 8.72
N LEU A 25 -17.29 1.12 8.33
CA LEU A 25 -18.45 1.13 9.23
C LEU A 25 -18.25 0.13 10.37
N VAL A 26 -17.80 -1.09 10.06
CA VAL A 26 -17.54 -2.12 11.08
C VAL A 26 -16.44 -1.67 12.04
N ALA A 27 -15.35 -1.11 11.52
CA ALA A 27 -14.25 -0.63 12.34
C ALA A 27 -14.66 0.56 13.23
N LEU A 28 -15.44 1.50 12.70
CA LEU A 28 -16.00 2.62 13.48
C LEU A 28 -16.90 2.13 14.62
N ILE A 29 -17.77 1.16 14.36
CA ILE A 29 -18.63 0.57 15.40
C ILE A 29 -17.76 -0.10 16.47
N GLY A 30 -16.72 -0.84 16.09
CA GLY A 30 -15.77 -1.45 17.01
C GLY A 30 -15.04 -0.39 17.88
N ALA A 31 -14.54 0.69 17.26
CA ALA A 31 -13.89 1.78 17.96
C ALA A 31 -14.85 2.47 18.95
N LEU A 32 -16.11 2.71 18.55
CA LEU A 32 -17.15 3.25 19.44
C LEU A 32 -17.48 2.30 20.60
N ALA A 33 -17.49 0.97 20.34
CA ALA A 33 -17.75 -0.03 21.38
C ALA A 33 -16.68 -0.01 22.47
N LEU A 34 -15.41 0.28 22.16
CA LEU A 34 -14.37 0.49 23.18
C LEU A 34 -14.68 1.67 24.09
N GLY A 35 -15.23 2.74 23.56
CA GLY A 35 -15.68 3.89 24.34
C GLY A 35 -16.86 3.54 25.25
N PHE A 36 -17.91 2.93 24.70
CA PHE A 36 -19.10 2.54 25.46
C PHE A 36 -18.84 1.50 26.57
N THR A 37 -17.85 0.62 26.36
CA THR A 37 -17.46 -0.36 27.37
C THR A 37 -16.47 0.18 28.41
N GLY A 38 -16.09 1.44 28.31
CA GLY A 38 -15.14 2.07 29.23
C GLY A 38 -13.70 1.58 29.09
N VAL A 39 -13.34 0.96 27.98
CA VAL A 39 -11.96 0.57 27.67
C VAL A 39 -11.11 1.79 27.34
N LEU A 40 -11.66 2.72 26.53
CA LEU A 40 -11.03 3.98 26.16
C LEU A 40 -11.98 5.15 26.41
N SER A 41 -11.46 6.25 26.95
CA SER A 41 -12.15 7.54 26.88
C SER A 41 -12.03 8.13 25.48
N LEU A 42 -12.88 9.12 25.14
CA LEU A 42 -12.78 9.83 23.86
C LEU A 42 -11.40 10.50 23.68
N GLU A 43 -10.86 11.07 24.74
CA GLU A 43 -9.55 11.72 24.73
C GLU A 43 -8.43 10.71 24.44
N GLN A 44 -8.46 9.54 25.10
CA GLN A 44 -7.53 8.45 24.84
C GLN A 44 -7.68 7.93 23.39
N ALA A 45 -8.91 7.74 22.91
CA ALA A 45 -9.16 7.30 21.54
C ALA A 45 -8.52 8.24 20.51
N VAL A 46 -8.70 9.58 20.67
CA VAL A 46 -8.07 10.58 19.80
C VAL A 46 -6.54 10.57 19.93
N HIS A 47 -6.01 10.31 21.11
CA HIS A 47 -4.55 10.23 21.36
C HIS A 47 -3.89 9.04 20.69
N TYR A 48 -4.59 7.90 20.56
CA TYR A 48 -4.06 6.72 19.89
C TYR A 48 -4.00 6.86 18.36
N VAL A 49 -4.78 7.81 17.77
CA VAL A 49 -4.71 8.07 16.33
C VAL A 49 -3.39 8.77 15.99
N ASP A 50 -2.62 8.19 15.09
CA ASP A 50 -1.46 8.89 14.53
C ASP A 50 -1.90 9.86 13.43
N TRP A 51 -2.02 11.12 13.83
CA TRP A 51 -2.44 12.21 12.93
C TRP A 51 -1.38 12.54 11.88
N ASP A 52 -0.11 12.19 12.09
CA ASP A 52 0.92 12.35 11.09
C ASP A 52 0.68 11.40 9.91
N VAL A 53 0.41 10.13 10.20
CA VAL A 53 0.03 9.12 9.19
C VAL A 53 -1.24 9.52 8.43
N ILE A 54 -2.30 9.95 9.14
CA ILE A 54 -3.53 10.42 8.50
C ILE A 54 -3.27 11.61 7.57
N SER A 55 -2.39 12.52 7.98
CA SER A 55 -1.99 13.69 7.19
C SER A 55 -1.15 13.31 5.96
N ILE A 56 -0.25 12.32 6.09
CA ILE A 56 0.51 11.76 4.95
C ILE A 56 -0.47 11.22 3.90
N LEU A 57 -1.39 10.35 4.31
CA LEU A 57 -2.39 9.74 3.42
C LEU A 57 -3.20 10.81 2.70
N LEU A 58 -3.79 11.75 3.44
CA LEU A 58 -4.63 12.77 2.86
C LEU A 58 -3.87 13.67 1.88
N GLY A 59 -2.68 14.14 2.26
CA GLY A 59 -1.84 14.99 1.41
C GLY A 59 -1.42 14.30 0.11
N MET A 60 -0.98 13.05 0.22
CA MET A 60 -0.55 12.25 -0.93
C MET A 60 -1.73 11.88 -1.84
N TRP A 61 -2.92 11.59 -1.29
CA TRP A 61 -4.10 11.32 -2.11
C TRP A 61 -4.58 12.55 -2.87
N ILE A 62 -4.54 13.74 -2.27
CA ILE A 62 -4.84 14.99 -2.98
C ILE A 62 -3.89 15.17 -4.18
N LEU A 63 -2.59 14.98 -3.97
CA LEU A 63 -1.58 15.06 -5.04
C LEU A 63 -1.83 14.02 -6.15
N ALA A 64 -2.10 12.77 -5.75
CA ALA A 64 -2.33 11.67 -6.68
C ALA A 64 -3.60 11.89 -7.52
N GLU A 65 -4.67 12.44 -6.95
CA GLU A 65 -5.89 12.79 -7.68
C GLU A 65 -5.65 13.87 -8.74
N TYR A 66 -4.87 14.91 -8.42
CA TYR A 66 -4.49 15.91 -9.41
C TYR A 66 -3.60 15.34 -10.53
N LEU A 67 -2.66 14.44 -10.21
CA LEU A 67 -1.84 13.73 -11.21
C LEU A 67 -2.70 12.86 -12.11
N SER A 68 -3.68 12.17 -11.53
CA SER A 68 -4.66 11.35 -12.24
C SER A 68 -5.48 12.19 -13.22
N GLY A 69 -6.09 13.27 -12.73
CA GLY A 69 -6.90 14.20 -13.53
C GLY A 69 -6.10 14.87 -14.66
N ALA A 70 -4.79 15.05 -14.45
CA ALA A 70 -3.88 15.57 -15.47
C ALA A 70 -3.49 14.55 -16.56
N GLY A 71 -3.92 13.27 -16.44
CA GLY A 71 -3.72 12.24 -17.48
C GLY A 71 -2.40 11.49 -17.38
N LEU A 72 -1.84 11.32 -16.17
CA LEU A 72 -0.60 10.56 -15.96
C LEU A 72 -0.72 9.12 -16.46
N SER A 73 -1.82 8.43 -16.15
CA SER A 73 -2.08 7.05 -16.59
C SER A 73 -2.11 6.94 -18.12
N ASP A 74 -2.80 7.87 -18.81
CA ASP A 74 -2.88 7.90 -20.27
C ASP A 74 -1.51 8.10 -20.91
N LEU A 75 -0.68 8.97 -20.34
CA LEU A 75 0.70 9.18 -20.78
C LEU A 75 1.51 7.89 -20.71
N ILE A 76 1.47 7.21 -19.57
CA ILE A 76 2.23 5.98 -19.32
C ILE A 76 1.77 4.86 -20.23
N VAL A 77 0.47 4.64 -20.35
CA VAL A 77 -0.11 3.59 -21.22
C VAL A 77 0.22 3.86 -22.68
N SER A 78 0.09 5.11 -23.14
CA SER A 78 0.43 5.48 -24.53
C SER A 78 1.92 5.33 -24.82
N TRP A 79 2.79 5.61 -23.86
CA TRP A 79 4.23 5.38 -23.97
C TRP A 79 4.53 3.88 -24.02
N ALA A 80 3.96 3.08 -23.11
CA ALA A 80 4.16 1.64 -23.04
C ALA A 80 3.68 0.95 -24.33
N SER A 81 2.53 1.34 -24.87
CA SER A 81 2.00 0.78 -26.11
C SER A 81 2.90 1.04 -27.32
N ARG A 82 3.55 2.22 -27.38
CA ARG A 82 4.49 2.58 -28.45
C ARG A 82 5.84 1.85 -28.34
N LYS A 83 6.26 1.49 -27.14
CA LYS A 83 7.53 0.80 -26.88
C LYS A 83 7.43 -0.72 -26.94
N SER A 84 6.23 -1.26 -26.88
CA SER A 84 5.99 -2.70 -26.85
C SER A 84 5.63 -3.21 -28.25
N ASN A 85 6.24 -4.34 -28.64
CA ASN A 85 5.98 -4.99 -29.93
C ASN A 85 4.84 -6.01 -29.86
N ASP A 86 4.47 -6.44 -28.65
CA ASP A 86 3.40 -7.39 -28.38
C ASP A 86 2.66 -7.07 -27.09
N TYR A 87 1.47 -7.67 -26.94
CA TYR A 87 0.58 -7.41 -25.79
C TYR A 87 1.23 -7.81 -24.44
N LEU A 88 1.99 -8.91 -24.39
CA LEU A 88 2.59 -9.38 -23.15
C LEU A 88 3.65 -8.38 -22.64
N LYS A 89 4.49 -7.86 -23.53
CA LYS A 89 5.46 -6.81 -23.18
C LYS A 89 4.77 -5.54 -22.71
N PHE A 90 3.69 -5.13 -23.40
CA PHE A 90 2.87 -3.99 -23.00
C PHE A 90 2.33 -4.18 -21.57
N LEU A 91 1.68 -5.33 -21.32
CA LEU A 91 1.10 -5.66 -20.02
C LEU A 91 2.14 -5.61 -18.90
N PHE A 92 3.30 -6.28 -19.08
CA PHE A 92 4.36 -6.28 -18.08
C PHE A 92 5.00 -4.90 -17.89
N THR A 93 5.13 -4.11 -18.96
CA THR A 93 5.62 -2.73 -18.86
C THR A 93 4.70 -1.89 -17.99
N VAL A 94 3.39 -1.93 -18.23
CA VAL A 94 2.41 -1.18 -17.42
C VAL A 94 2.39 -1.72 -15.99
N ALA A 95 2.36 -3.03 -15.79
CA ALA A 95 2.32 -3.64 -14.46
C ALA A 95 3.57 -3.30 -13.62
N ILE A 96 4.76 -3.32 -14.23
CA ILE A 96 6.01 -2.94 -13.55
C ILE A 96 6.00 -1.45 -13.19
N ILE A 97 5.58 -0.58 -14.10
CA ILE A 97 5.48 0.86 -13.82
C ILE A 97 4.44 1.13 -12.73
N SER A 98 3.30 0.43 -12.75
CA SER A 98 2.28 0.52 -11.69
C SER A 98 2.85 0.22 -10.31
N GLY A 99 3.67 -0.82 -10.19
CA GLY A 99 4.38 -1.11 -8.95
C GLY A 99 5.33 0.00 -8.52
N PHE A 100 6.15 0.53 -9.45
CA PHE A 100 7.03 1.65 -9.10
C PHE A 100 6.28 2.94 -8.75
N LEU A 101 5.13 3.20 -9.34
CA LEU A 101 4.28 4.33 -8.93
C LEU A 101 3.67 4.11 -7.54
N SER A 102 3.37 2.86 -7.18
CA SER A 102 2.86 2.52 -5.86
C SER A 102 3.87 2.72 -4.72
N LEU A 103 5.13 3.01 -5.01
CA LEU A 103 6.10 3.52 -4.03
C LEU A 103 5.68 4.85 -3.38
N PHE A 104 4.85 5.63 -4.09
CA PHE A 104 4.52 7.01 -3.74
C PHE A 104 3.01 7.27 -3.71
N VAL A 105 2.23 6.38 -4.28
CA VAL A 105 0.78 6.51 -4.43
C VAL A 105 0.14 5.22 -3.98
N ASP A 106 -0.93 5.35 -3.20
CA ASP A 106 -1.71 4.22 -2.68
C ASP A 106 -2.00 3.15 -3.75
N ASN A 107 -1.82 1.89 -3.36
CA ASN A 107 -1.94 0.74 -4.25
C ASN A 107 -3.35 0.59 -4.86
N VAL A 108 -4.41 0.92 -4.12
CA VAL A 108 -5.81 0.87 -4.61
C VAL A 108 -6.02 1.90 -5.70
N LEU A 109 -5.54 3.13 -5.50
CA LEU A 109 -5.63 4.19 -6.50
C LEU A 109 -4.87 3.80 -7.78
N ILE A 110 -3.69 3.22 -7.67
CA ILE A 110 -2.94 2.70 -8.84
C ILE A 110 -3.75 1.67 -9.60
N VAL A 111 -4.45 0.76 -8.90
CA VAL A 111 -5.30 -0.25 -9.56
C VAL A 111 -6.51 0.40 -10.25
N VAL A 112 -7.10 1.41 -9.66
CA VAL A 112 -8.20 2.18 -10.30
C VAL A 112 -7.69 2.86 -11.57
N LEU A 113 -6.51 3.48 -11.53
CA LEU A 113 -5.93 4.21 -12.66
C LEU A 113 -5.59 3.30 -13.86
N PHE A 114 -4.97 2.16 -13.61
CA PHE A 114 -4.47 1.30 -14.68
C PHE A 114 -5.36 0.09 -14.96
N GLY A 115 -6.08 -0.40 -13.95
CA GLY A 115 -6.88 -1.62 -14.05
C GLY A 115 -7.97 -1.55 -15.10
N GLY A 116 -8.68 -0.41 -15.18
CA GLY A 116 -9.72 -0.19 -16.19
C GLY A 116 -9.16 -0.21 -17.63
N ILE A 117 -8.04 0.46 -17.85
CA ILE A 117 -7.37 0.53 -19.16
C ILE A 117 -6.85 -0.86 -19.56
N ILE A 118 -6.22 -1.58 -18.62
CA ILE A 118 -5.71 -2.94 -18.85
C ILE A 118 -6.86 -3.92 -19.09
N ALA A 119 -7.96 -3.84 -18.33
CA ALA A 119 -9.12 -4.69 -18.55
C ALA A 119 -9.72 -4.51 -19.95
N GLU A 120 -9.90 -3.26 -20.37
CA GLU A 120 -10.46 -2.94 -21.68
C GLU A 120 -9.51 -3.33 -22.82
N SER A 121 -8.19 -3.12 -22.66
CA SER A 121 -7.19 -3.54 -23.64
C SER A 121 -7.14 -5.06 -23.77
N SER A 122 -7.28 -5.80 -22.67
CA SER A 122 -7.34 -7.27 -22.66
C SER A 122 -8.57 -7.76 -23.44
N ARG A 123 -9.74 -7.15 -23.18
CA ARG A 123 -10.97 -7.49 -23.88
C ARG A 123 -10.86 -7.25 -25.38
N LYS A 124 -10.26 -6.14 -25.80
CA LYS A 124 -9.99 -5.83 -27.21
C LYS A 124 -9.02 -6.82 -27.85
N ALA A 125 -8.07 -7.34 -27.06
CA ALA A 125 -7.14 -8.38 -27.50
C ALA A 125 -7.75 -9.80 -27.47
N GLY A 126 -9.04 -9.95 -27.12
CA GLY A 126 -9.70 -11.25 -27.03
C GLY A 126 -9.30 -12.09 -25.82
N LEU A 127 -8.75 -11.45 -24.80
CA LEU A 127 -8.27 -12.10 -23.58
C LEU A 127 -9.22 -11.86 -22.40
N ASP A 128 -9.28 -12.84 -21.47
CA ASP A 128 -9.93 -12.65 -20.18
C ASP A 128 -9.16 -11.59 -19.37
N PRO A 129 -9.81 -10.49 -18.93
CA PRO A 129 -9.14 -9.39 -18.25
C PRO A 129 -8.67 -9.73 -16.82
N LEU A 130 -9.09 -10.84 -16.22
CA LEU A 130 -8.78 -11.16 -14.81
C LEU A 130 -7.27 -11.18 -14.55
N LEU A 131 -6.53 -12.04 -15.25
CA LEU A 131 -5.08 -12.19 -15.03
C LEU A 131 -4.28 -10.91 -15.32
N PRO A 132 -4.52 -10.19 -16.42
CA PRO A 132 -3.89 -8.90 -16.67
C PRO A 132 -4.12 -7.86 -15.59
N VAL A 133 -5.36 -7.72 -15.10
CA VAL A 133 -5.68 -6.76 -14.02
C VAL A 133 -5.11 -7.21 -12.69
N LEU A 134 -5.17 -8.52 -12.38
CA LEU A 134 -4.51 -9.07 -11.18
C LEU A 134 -3.00 -8.79 -11.19
N LEU A 135 -2.33 -8.88 -12.33
CA LEU A 135 -0.90 -8.57 -12.41
C LEU A 135 -0.60 -7.12 -12.02
N VAL A 136 -1.42 -6.17 -12.45
CA VAL A 136 -1.31 -4.76 -12.02
C VAL A 136 -1.56 -4.62 -10.52
N SER A 137 -2.63 -5.25 -10.00
CA SER A 137 -3.01 -5.17 -8.59
C SER A 137 -1.95 -5.78 -7.67
N LEU A 138 -1.44 -6.96 -8.03
CA LEU A 138 -0.39 -7.67 -7.27
C LEU A 138 0.91 -6.87 -7.25
N ASN A 139 1.29 -6.28 -8.39
CA ASN A 139 2.50 -5.47 -8.50
C ASN A 139 2.38 -4.14 -7.73
N ALA A 140 1.21 -3.50 -7.76
CA ALA A 140 0.97 -2.29 -6.99
C ALA A 140 1.04 -2.56 -5.47
N ASN A 141 0.34 -3.59 -5.00
CA ASN A 141 0.37 -3.95 -3.58
C ASN A 141 1.76 -4.38 -3.12
N PHE A 142 2.51 -5.15 -3.96
CA PHE A 142 3.87 -5.58 -3.65
C PHE A 142 4.80 -4.41 -3.35
N MET A 143 4.84 -3.40 -4.22
CA MET A 143 5.80 -2.30 -4.11
C MET A 143 5.36 -1.21 -3.13
N GLY A 144 4.10 -1.18 -2.70
CA GLY A 144 3.60 -0.20 -1.75
C GLY A 144 4.38 -0.14 -0.43
N THR A 145 4.93 -1.27 0.02
CA THR A 145 5.74 -1.35 1.26
C THR A 145 7.23 -1.04 1.05
N ALA A 146 7.68 -0.85 -0.18
CA ALA A 146 9.11 -0.66 -0.43
C ALA A 146 9.63 0.73 0.01
N LEU A 147 8.78 1.76 -0.03
CA LEU A 147 9.08 3.10 0.50
C LEU A 147 7.99 3.57 1.46
N LEU A 148 8.29 4.61 2.23
CA LEU A 148 7.42 5.13 3.29
C LEU A 148 6.04 5.58 2.81
N LEU A 149 5.91 6.04 1.57
CA LEU A 149 4.72 6.74 1.08
C LEU A 149 3.70 5.86 0.35
N GLY A 150 4.09 4.64 -0.03
CA GLY A 150 3.31 3.84 -0.96
C GLY A 150 2.07 3.19 -0.35
N ASP A 151 2.15 2.76 0.89
CA ASP A 151 1.08 2.02 1.57
C ASP A 151 1.11 2.27 3.07
N LEU A 152 0.11 1.79 3.80
CA LEU A 152 0.00 1.98 5.25
C LEU A 152 1.10 1.26 6.06
N PRO A 153 1.51 0.01 5.79
CA PRO A 153 2.53 -0.69 6.59
C PRO A 153 3.83 0.08 6.83
N PRO A 154 4.45 0.71 5.82
CA PRO A 154 5.63 1.54 6.05
C PRO A 154 5.34 2.79 6.86
N GLN A 155 4.16 3.39 6.73
CA GLN A 155 3.74 4.53 7.54
C GLN A 155 3.49 4.13 9.00
N LEU A 156 2.96 2.93 9.25
CA LEU A 156 2.87 2.36 10.60
C LEU A 156 4.25 2.11 11.20
N LEU A 157 5.24 1.71 10.40
CA LEU A 157 6.61 1.58 10.87
C LEU A 157 7.23 2.93 11.25
N HIS A 158 6.91 3.99 10.50
CA HIS A 158 7.25 5.36 10.89
C HIS A 158 6.60 5.73 12.23
N SER A 159 5.29 5.52 12.36
CA SER A 159 4.51 5.82 13.57
C SER A 159 5.05 5.13 14.82
N VAL A 160 5.26 3.82 14.77
CA VAL A 160 5.61 3.01 15.94
C VAL A 160 7.10 3.04 16.26
N ALA A 161 7.96 2.99 15.24
CA ALA A 161 9.40 2.82 15.38
C ALA A 161 10.22 4.05 14.95
N GLY A 162 9.60 5.11 14.42
CA GLY A 162 10.28 6.32 13.98
C GLY A 162 11.12 6.14 12.70
N ALA A 163 10.77 5.17 11.84
CA ALA A 163 11.44 4.99 10.56
C ALA A 163 11.25 6.23 9.66
N GLU A 164 12.31 6.75 9.12
CA GLU A 164 12.29 7.89 8.20
C GLU A 164 12.35 7.42 6.74
N PHE A 165 12.07 8.32 5.80
CA PHE A 165 12.06 7.99 4.37
C PHE A 165 13.35 7.32 3.91
N ASN A 166 14.51 7.84 4.32
CA ASN A 166 15.82 7.32 3.91
C ASN A 166 16.15 5.97 4.55
N ASP A 167 15.53 5.64 5.69
CA ASP A 167 15.71 4.35 6.36
C ASP A 167 15.14 3.18 5.53
N PHE A 168 14.19 3.45 4.64
CA PHE A 168 13.68 2.46 3.68
C PHE A 168 14.66 2.15 2.56
N ILE A 169 15.63 3.02 2.30
CA ILE A 169 16.68 2.81 1.30
C ILE A 169 17.88 2.14 1.96
N TRP A 170 18.37 2.73 3.06
CA TRP A 170 19.57 2.25 3.75
C TRP A 170 19.49 2.52 5.24
N MET A 171 19.68 1.48 6.06
CA MET A 171 19.59 1.58 7.51
C MET A 171 20.67 0.75 8.20
N ASN A 172 21.32 1.32 9.21
CA ASN A 172 22.34 0.62 10.02
C ASN A 172 23.46 -0.03 9.18
N GLY A 173 23.88 0.62 8.07
CA GLY A 173 24.91 0.08 7.19
C GLY A 173 24.45 -1.05 6.27
N LYS A 174 23.13 -1.29 6.15
CA LYS A 174 22.56 -2.39 5.37
C LYS A 174 21.49 -1.87 4.39
N PRO A 175 21.30 -2.53 3.23
CA PRO A 175 20.17 -2.25 2.37
C PRO A 175 18.86 -2.61 3.09
N SER A 176 17.86 -1.75 2.94
CA SER A 176 16.57 -1.90 3.61
C SER A 176 15.46 -2.28 2.63
N SER A 177 14.25 -1.82 2.87
CA SER A 177 13.04 -2.23 2.17
C SER A 177 13.13 -2.01 0.65
N PHE A 178 13.46 -0.78 0.21
CA PHE A 178 13.42 -0.44 -1.21
C PHE A 178 14.36 -1.29 -2.07
N PRO A 179 15.68 -1.42 -1.79
CA PRO A 179 16.56 -2.24 -2.62
C PRO A 179 16.21 -3.73 -2.55
N LEU A 180 15.89 -4.27 -1.37
CA LEU A 180 15.61 -5.70 -1.22
C LEU A 180 14.30 -6.10 -1.91
N LEU A 181 13.22 -5.33 -1.69
CA LEU A 181 11.95 -5.57 -2.37
C LEU A 181 12.06 -5.33 -3.88
N THR A 182 12.84 -4.33 -4.33
CA THR A 182 13.05 -4.10 -5.76
C THR A 182 13.72 -5.29 -6.44
N ILE A 183 14.74 -5.90 -5.81
CA ILE A 183 15.38 -7.10 -6.35
C ILE A 183 14.36 -8.25 -6.42
N THR A 184 13.64 -8.51 -5.34
CA THR A 184 12.59 -9.55 -5.29
C THR A 184 11.53 -9.31 -6.36
N TYR A 185 11.08 -8.07 -6.50
CA TYR A 185 10.08 -7.64 -7.47
C TYR A 185 10.50 -7.89 -8.92
N LEU A 186 11.73 -7.50 -9.28
CA LEU A 186 12.24 -7.69 -10.63
C LEU A 186 12.44 -9.19 -10.95
N VAL A 187 12.98 -9.97 -10.01
CA VAL A 187 13.13 -11.42 -10.14
C VAL A 187 11.78 -12.09 -10.33
N LEU A 188 10.80 -11.75 -9.49
CA LEU A 188 9.44 -12.30 -9.57
C LEU A 188 8.77 -11.98 -10.92
N ASN A 189 8.83 -10.73 -11.36
CA ASN A 189 8.27 -10.32 -12.65
C ASN A 189 8.98 -11.01 -13.84
N ALA A 190 10.30 -11.23 -13.77
CA ALA A 190 11.04 -11.97 -14.79
C ALA A 190 10.58 -13.45 -14.86
N ILE A 191 10.37 -14.10 -13.72
CA ILE A 191 9.83 -15.46 -13.64
C ILE A 191 8.42 -15.52 -14.25
N LEU A 192 7.54 -14.61 -13.85
CA LEU A 192 6.17 -14.54 -14.34
C LEU A 192 6.10 -14.24 -15.84
N TYR A 193 6.91 -13.30 -16.32
CA TYR A 193 7.01 -13.00 -17.75
C TYR A 193 7.41 -14.24 -18.56
N THR A 194 8.46 -14.96 -18.10
CA THR A 194 8.94 -16.16 -18.77
C THR A 194 7.89 -17.27 -18.75
N TRP A 195 7.20 -17.46 -17.62
CA TRP A 195 6.13 -18.43 -17.47
C TRP A 195 4.95 -18.12 -18.41
N MET A 196 4.49 -16.86 -18.42
CA MET A 196 3.38 -16.42 -19.28
C MET A 196 3.76 -16.52 -20.76
N LYS A 197 4.97 -16.13 -21.14
CA LYS A 197 5.46 -16.22 -22.51
C LYS A 197 5.43 -17.67 -23.02
N ASN A 198 5.87 -18.62 -22.20
CA ASN A 198 5.89 -20.03 -22.58
C ASN A 198 4.50 -20.66 -22.67
N ARG A 199 3.56 -20.25 -21.83
CA ARG A 199 2.18 -20.77 -21.82
C ARG A 199 1.23 -20.07 -22.79
N MET A 200 1.49 -18.81 -23.08
CA MET A 200 0.61 -17.94 -23.85
C MET A 200 1.26 -17.46 -25.13
N ASN A 201 1.96 -18.37 -25.85
CA ASN A 201 2.65 -18.06 -27.11
C ASN A 201 1.74 -17.39 -28.16
N HIS A 202 0.43 -17.70 -28.15
CA HIS A 202 -0.58 -17.08 -29.01
C HIS A 202 -0.89 -15.61 -28.63
N VAL A 203 -0.65 -15.22 -27.39
CA VAL A 203 -0.90 -13.85 -26.89
C VAL A 203 0.26 -12.93 -27.26
N SER A 204 1.49 -13.45 -27.30
CA SER A 204 2.67 -12.66 -27.65
C SER A 204 2.63 -12.08 -29.07
N GLY A 205 1.91 -12.75 -29.96
CA GLY A 205 1.72 -12.30 -31.36
C GLY A 205 0.54 -11.37 -31.61
N LEU A 206 -0.30 -11.07 -30.61
CA LEU A 206 -1.41 -10.15 -30.76
C LEU A 206 -0.89 -8.73 -30.93
N ALA A 207 -1.17 -8.15 -32.08
CA ALA A 207 -0.81 -6.77 -32.35
C ALA A 207 -1.60 -5.83 -31.46
N LEU A 208 -0.93 -4.79 -30.96
CA LEU A 208 -1.52 -3.68 -30.16
C LEU A 208 -2.44 -2.78 -31.02
N GLN A 209 -2.91 -3.29 -32.18
CA GLN A 209 -3.82 -2.58 -33.08
C GLN A 209 -5.16 -2.35 -32.38
N GLY A 210 -5.40 -1.09 -32.03
CA GLY A 210 -6.64 -0.64 -31.37
C GLY A 210 -6.50 -0.24 -29.90
N ILE A 211 -5.32 -0.34 -29.27
CA ILE A 211 -5.03 0.36 -28.03
C ILE A 211 -4.65 1.82 -28.38
N SER A 212 -5.54 2.51 -29.06
CA SER A 212 -5.47 3.96 -29.13
C SER A 212 -6.15 4.51 -27.89
N VAL A 213 -5.37 4.83 -26.85
CA VAL A 213 -5.81 5.87 -25.93
C VAL A 213 -6.02 7.10 -26.79
N GLU A 214 -7.27 7.47 -27.01
CA GLU A 214 -7.60 8.67 -27.77
C GLU A 214 -6.73 9.81 -27.24
N ARG A 215 -6.11 10.54 -28.15
CA ARG A 215 -5.12 11.58 -27.85
C ARG A 215 -5.73 12.75 -27.06
N SER A 216 -6.13 12.53 -25.80
CA SER A 216 -6.53 13.63 -24.92
C SER A 216 -5.36 14.52 -24.47
N VAL A 217 -4.11 14.05 -24.66
CA VAL A 217 -2.88 14.76 -24.23
C VAL A 217 -2.47 15.89 -25.21
N ARG A 218 -3.21 16.16 -26.28
CA ARG A 218 -2.84 17.24 -27.24
C ARG A 218 -3.25 18.65 -26.83
N ASP A 219 -4.05 18.81 -25.77
CA ASP A 219 -4.34 20.13 -25.23
C ASP A 219 -3.11 20.67 -24.48
N SER A 220 -2.60 21.82 -24.91
CA SER A 220 -1.45 22.46 -24.28
C SER A 220 -1.67 22.74 -22.80
N ASN A 221 -2.92 22.92 -22.39
CA ASN A 221 -3.34 23.12 -21.01
C ASN A 221 -3.16 21.86 -20.16
N LYS A 222 -3.55 20.66 -20.63
CA LYS A 222 -3.33 19.38 -19.94
C LYS A 222 -1.83 19.07 -19.79
N SER A 223 -1.03 19.38 -20.81
CA SER A 223 0.42 19.20 -20.75
C SER A 223 1.08 20.08 -19.68
N LEU A 224 0.63 21.33 -19.49
CA LEU A 224 1.13 22.22 -18.45
C LEU A 224 0.68 21.75 -17.08
N GLN A 225 -0.59 21.38 -16.92
CA GLN A 225 -1.15 20.83 -15.69
C GLN A 225 -0.34 19.62 -15.20
N LEU A 226 -0.09 18.65 -16.10
CA LEU A 226 0.68 17.46 -15.75
C LEU A 226 2.10 17.80 -15.30
N LYS A 227 2.78 18.73 -15.98
CA LYS A 227 4.14 19.17 -15.60
C LYS A 227 4.16 19.81 -14.21
N VAL A 228 3.20 20.68 -13.92
CA VAL A 228 3.09 21.37 -12.62
C VAL A 228 2.76 20.34 -11.52
N SER A 229 1.82 19.43 -11.76
CA SER A 229 1.47 18.38 -10.80
C SER A 229 2.67 17.47 -10.50
N ILE A 230 3.41 17.05 -11.52
CA ILE A 230 4.64 16.26 -11.34
C ILE A 230 5.69 17.06 -10.56
N LEU A 231 5.88 18.35 -10.87
CA LEU A 231 6.87 19.17 -10.16
C LEU A 231 6.53 19.27 -8.67
N ILE A 232 5.29 19.59 -8.31
CA ILE A 232 4.86 19.69 -6.90
C ILE A 232 4.97 18.34 -6.22
N PHE A 233 4.57 17.26 -6.87
CA PHE A 233 4.69 15.90 -6.36
C PHE A 233 6.16 15.54 -6.04
N VAL A 234 7.08 15.77 -6.98
CA VAL A 234 8.51 15.52 -6.78
C VAL A 234 9.08 16.39 -5.67
N LEU A 235 8.72 17.68 -5.61
CA LEU A 235 9.18 18.58 -4.54
C LEU A 235 8.66 18.11 -3.17
N THR A 236 7.43 17.61 -3.09
CA THR A 236 6.88 17.05 -1.84
C THR A 236 7.68 15.82 -1.38
N ILE A 237 7.97 14.89 -2.30
CA ILE A 237 8.81 13.70 -1.99
C ILE A 237 10.21 14.12 -1.53
N ILE A 238 10.83 15.06 -2.22
CA ILE A 238 12.15 15.59 -1.81
C ILE A 238 12.06 16.23 -0.42
N GLY A 239 11.03 17.03 -0.16
CA GLY A 239 10.79 17.61 1.16
C GLY A 239 10.67 16.56 2.25
N MET A 240 9.94 15.48 2.00
CA MET A 240 9.79 14.37 2.96
C MET A 240 11.12 13.61 3.16
N ALA A 241 11.89 13.39 2.10
CA ALA A 241 13.20 12.75 2.19
C ALA A 241 14.21 13.56 3.00
N TYR A 242 14.13 14.88 2.93
CA TYR A 242 15.01 15.83 3.65
C TYR A 242 14.32 16.46 4.87
N ARG A 243 13.31 15.80 5.45
CA ARG A 243 12.56 16.31 6.60
C ARG A 243 13.45 16.70 7.79
N ARG A 244 14.42 15.85 8.11
CA ARG A 244 15.34 16.07 9.26
C ARG A 244 16.17 17.34 9.06
N GLU A 245 16.68 17.54 7.86
CA GLU A 245 17.46 18.72 7.48
C GLU A 245 16.60 19.97 7.52
N ILE A 246 15.37 19.90 7.00
CA ILE A 246 14.39 20.99 7.05
C ILE A 246 14.08 21.35 8.51
N SER A 247 13.79 20.36 9.37
CA SER A 247 13.53 20.57 10.79
C SER A 247 14.72 21.23 11.49
N SER A 248 15.93 20.77 11.20
CA SER A 248 17.18 21.38 11.73
C SER A 248 17.36 22.82 11.30
N LEU A 249 17.05 23.14 10.05
CA LEU A 249 17.16 24.50 9.51
C LEU A 249 16.13 25.45 10.11
N LEU A 250 14.90 24.98 10.32
CA LEU A 250 13.79 25.77 10.85
C LEU A 250 13.81 25.88 12.39
N GLY A 251 14.54 25.00 13.08
CA GLY A 251 14.63 25.00 14.55
C GLY A 251 13.44 24.38 15.27
N PHE A 252 12.54 23.70 14.55
CA PHE A 252 11.42 22.93 15.13
C PHE A 252 11.17 21.65 14.32
N ASP A 253 10.53 20.67 14.96
CA ASP A 253 10.25 19.38 14.33
C ASP A 253 9.08 19.48 13.33
N VAL A 254 9.38 19.44 12.05
CA VAL A 254 8.41 19.38 10.96
C VAL A 254 7.99 17.93 10.76
N LYS A 255 6.69 17.65 10.77
CA LYS A 255 6.15 16.30 10.56
C LYS A 255 6.08 15.96 9.07
N LEU A 256 6.17 14.65 8.76
CA LEU A 256 6.03 14.18 7.37
C LEU A 256 4.66 14.52 6.78
N GLY A 257 3.61 14.37 7.59
CA GLY A 257 2.25 14.71 7.19
C GLY A 257 2.05 16.20 6.91
N GLU A 258 2.76 17.08 7.62
CA GLU A 258 2.73 18.52 7.34
C GLU A 258 3.31 18.82 5.95
N ILE A 259 4.41 18.15 5.56
CA ILE A 259 5.02 18.29 4.23
C ILE A 259 4.08 17.73 3.15
N ALA A 260 3.48 16.57 3.40
CA ALA A 260 2.53 15.95 2.47
C ALA A 260 1.28 16.82 2.26
N LEU A 261 0.68 17.34 3.35
CA LEU A 261 -0.46 18.26 3.28
C LEU A 261 -0.09 19.55 2.57
N LEU A 262 1.07 20.14 2.89
CA LEU A 262 1.55 21.34 2.21
C LEU A 262 1.65 21.11 0.70
N GLY A 263 2.19 19.95 0.27
CA GLY A 263 2.25 19.57 -1.14
C GLY A 263 0.86 19.47 -1.78
N GLY A 264 -0.06 18.73 -1.13
CA GLY A 264 -1.43 18.55 -1.61
C GLY A 264 -2.20 19.89 -1.70
N LEU A 265 -2.13 20.70 -0.66
CA LEU A 265 -2.79 22.01 -0.61
C LEU A 265 -2.14 23.02 -1.56
N SER A 266 -0.83 22.98 -1.75
CA SER A 266 -0.14 23.82 -2.75
C SER A 266 -0.62 23.48 -4.16
N MET A 267 -0.79 22.19 -4.47
CA MET A 267 -1.35 21.76 -5.74
C MET A 267 -2.79 22.24 -5.92
N ALA A 268 -3.62 22.11 -4.88
CA ALA A 268 -5.00 22.60 -4.88
C ALA A 268 -5.05 24.12 -5.11
N ALA A 269 -4.19 24.89 -4.43
CA ALA A 269 -4.12 26.35 -4.60
C ALA A 269 -3.72 26.72 -6.04
N VAL A 270 -2.73 26.04 -6.63
CA VAL A 270 -2.33 26.25 -8.02
C VAL A 270 -3.48 25.92 -8.97
N ALA A 271 -4.23 24.86 -8.71
CA ALA A 271 -5.38 24.46 -9.51
C ALA A 271 -6.49 25.54 -9.46
N GLU A 272 -6.86 26.01 -8.28
CA GLU A 272 -7.89 27.06 -8.13
C GLU A 272 -7.49 28.39 -8.78
N VAL A 273 -6.25 28.84 -8.60
CA VAL A 273 -5.73 30.04 -9.28
C VAL A 273 -5.75 29.86 -10.79
N SER A 274 -5.39 28.69 -11.29
CA SER A 274 -5.43 28.37 -12.74
C SER A 274 -6.86 28.45 -13.29
N ARG A 275 -7.85 27.96 -12.55
CA ARG A 275 -9.28 28.03 -12.93
C ARG A 275 -9.76 29.48 -13.02
N VAL A 276 -9.40 30.34 -12.06
CA VAL A 276 -9.74 31.76 -12.10
C VAL A 276 -9.15 32.45 -13.35
N THR A 277 -8.00 31.99 -13.83
CA THR A 277 -7.35 32.49 -15.06
C THR A 277 -7.86 31.84 -16.34
N GLY A 278 -8.96 31.07 -16.27
CA GLY A 278 -9.65 30.49 -17.43
C GLY A 278 -9.03 29.18 -17.95
N ARG A 279 -8.18 28.50 -17.13
CA ARG A 279 -7.63 27.19 -17.46
C ARG A 279 -8.52 26.08 -16.90
N GLU A 280 -8.74 25.03 -17.66
CA GLU A 280 -9.45 23.85 -17.20
C GLU A 280 -8.57 23.02 -16.26
N MET A 281 -8.88 23.05 -14.98
CA MET A 281 -8.31 22.19 -13.94
C MET A 281 -9.43 21.69 -13.02
N ASP A 282 -9.22 20.52 -12.40
CA ASP A 282 -10.16 20.01 -11.39
C ASP A 282 -10.27 21.00 -10.22
N SER A 283 -11.49 21.25 -9.74
CA SER A 283 -11.70 22.00 -8.52
C SER A 283 -11.26 21.20 -7.31
N PHE A 284 -10.85 21.89 -6.25
CA PHE A 284 -10.50 21.22 -4.99
C PHE A 284 -11.67 20.42 -4.43
N GLU A 285 -12.90 20.92 -4.55
CA GLU A 285 -14.13 20.21 -4.16
C GLU A 285 -14.29 18.88 -4.92
N ASN A 286 -14.06 18.87 -6.25
CA ASN A 286 -14.12 17.64 -7.04
C ASN A 286 -13.04 16.64 -6.64
N VAL A 287 -11.84 17.10 -6.33
CA VAL A 287 -10.75 16.26 -5.84
C VAL A 287 -11.10 15.67 -4.47
N LEU A 288 -11.60 16.47 -3.53
CA LEU A 288 -12.06 15.98 -2.23
C LEU A 288 -13.18 14.94 -2.37
N GLY A 289 -14.09 15.10 -3.35
CA GLY A 289 -15.15 14.13 -3.61
C GLY A 289 -14.67 12.77 -4.12
N ARG A 290 -13.43 12.67 -4.60
CA ARG A 290 -12.82 11.42 -5.07
C ARG A 290 -11.89 10.75 -4.07
N ILE A 291 -11.58 11.44 -2.96
CA ILE A 291 -10.74 10.87 -1.89
C ILE A 291 -11.45 9.69 -1.23
N GLU A 292 -10.69 8.68 -0.88
CA GLU A 292 -11.15 7.47 -0.20
C GLU A 292 -11.42 7.70 1.30
N TRP A 293 -12.42 8.53 1.61
CA TRP A 293 -12.79 8.86 2.99
C TRP A 293 -13.10 7.63 3.84
N SER A 294 -13.67 6.59 3.21
CA SER A 294 -13.94 5.30 3.86
C SER A 294 -12.64 4.67 4.39
N ALA A 295 -11.57 4.72 3.60
CA ALA A 295 -10.27 4.20 4.03
C ALA A 295 -9.66 5.04 5.16
N LEU A 296 -9.74 6.38 5.12
CA LEU A 296 -9.29 7.23 6.23
C LEU A 296 -10.02 6.91 7.54
N LEU A 297 -11.35 6.77 7.48
CA LEU A 297 -12.15 6.41 8.64
C LEU A 297 -11.80 5.01 9.17
N PHE A 298 -11.52 4.07 8.27
CA PHE A 298 -11.05 2.75 8.64
C PHE A 298 -9.71 2.82 9.40
N TYR A 299 -8.73 3.57 8.90
CA TYR A 299 -7.42 3.70 9.54
C TYR A 299 -7.48 4.41 10.89
N ILE A 300 -8.28 5.49 11.01
CA ILE A 300 -8.55 6.13 12.29
C ILE A 300 -9.11 5.12 13.30
N SER A 301 -10.11 4.34 12.88
CA SER A 301 -10.73 3.32 13.72
C SER A 301 -9.75 2.20 14.09
N LEU A 302 -8.86 1.82 13.17
CA LEU A 302 -7.83 0.82 13.38
C LEU A 302 -6.84 1.25 14.49
N PHE A 303 -6.36 2.50 14.44
CA PHE A 303 -5.52 3.05 15.50
C PHE A 303 -6.22 2.99 16.87
N ILE A 304 -7.50 3.34 16.93
CA ILE A 304 -8.29 3.29 18.17
C ILE A 304 -8.45 1.83 18.66
N LEU A 305 -8.76 0.90 17.76
CA LEU A 305 -8.93 -0.52 18.10
C LEU A 305 -7.64 -1.14 18.66
N VAL A 306 -6.50 -0.87 18.02
CA VAL A 306 -5.20 -1.33 18.52
C VAL A 306 -4.82 -0.58 19.80
N GLY A 307 -5.14 0.72 19.91
CA GLY A 307 -4.99 1.50 21.13
C GLY A 307 -5.72 0.88 22.33
N GLY A 308 -6.92 0.32 22.11
CA GLY A 308 -7.64 -0.41 23.14
C GLY A 308 -6.92 -1.69 23.62
N LEU A 309 -6.20 -2.38 22.74
CA LEU A 309 -5.36 -3.51 23.10
C LEU A 309 -4.11 -3.08 23.90
N VAL A 310 -3.51 -1.95 23.53
CA VAL A 310 -2.38 -1.35 24.25
C VAL A 310 -2.82 -0.94 25.66
N GLU A 311 -3.87 -0.15 25.79
CA GLU A 311 -4.37 0.38 27.06
C GLU A 311 -4.73 -0.73 28.07
N THR A 312 -5.23 -1.85 27.56
CA THR A 312 -5.63 -2.98 28.40
C THR A 312 -4.48 -3.95 28.74
N GLY A 313 -3.25 -3.69 28.31
CA GLY A 313 -2.06 -4.50 28.57
C GLY A 313 -2.01 -5.83 27.78
N PHE A 314 -2.88 -6.01 26.76
CA PHE A 314 -2.85 -7.21 25.92
C PHE A 314 -1.56 -7.29 25.11
N ILE A 315 -1.09 -6.15 24.59
CA ILE A 315 0.16 -6.07 23.83
C ILE A 315 1.35 -6.46 24.68
N ASP A 316 1.43 -5.98 25.93
CA ASP A 316 2.48 -6.37 26.91
C ASP A 316 2.47 -7.87 27.20
N GLU A 317 1.29 -8.47 27.34
CA GLU A 317 1.17 -9.92 27.59
C GLU A 317 1.62 -10.71 26.35
N ALA A 318 1.26 -10.29 25.17
CA ALA A 318 1.71 -10.90 23.92
C ALA A 318 3.23 -10.76 23.74
N ALA A 319 3.82 -9.59 24.06
CA ALA A 319 5.26 -9.38 24.04
C ALA A 319 5.99 -10.32 25.03
N ARG A 320 5.49 -10.47 26.27
CA ARG A 320 6.06 -11.43 27.25
C ARG A 320 6.02 -12.86 26.74
N LYS A 321 4.94 -13.30 26.10
CA LYS A 321 4.85 -14.63 25.48
C LYS A 321 5.88 -14.78 24.35
N MET A 322 6.04 -13.76 23.50
CA MET A 322 7.03 -13.77 22.43
C MET A 322 8.46 -13.85 22.99
N ILE A 323 8.76 -13.12 24.07
CA ILE A 323 10.06 -13.23 24.78
C ILE A 323 10.31 -14.70 25.16
N SER A 324 9.34 -15.36 25.79
CA SER A 324 9.49 -16.75 26.24
C SER A 324 9.73 -17.73 25.08
N LEU A 325 9.18 -17.46 23.90
CA LEU A 325 9.35 -18.30 22.71
C LEU A 325 10.68 -18.04 21.98
N THR A 326 11.25 -16.84 22.11
CA THR A 326 12.47 -16.44 21.39
C THR A 326 13.73 -16.46 22.25
N THR A 327 13.60 -16.47 23.57
CA THR A 327 14.73 -16.51 24.50
C THR A 327 15.58 -17.78 24.32
N GLY A 328 16.87 -17.60 24.12
CA GLY A 328 17.81 -18.71 23.88
C GLY A 328 17.92 -19.14 22.42
N HIS A 329 17.12 -18.58 21.53
CA HIS A 329 17.19 -18.81 20.08
C HIS A 329 17.69 -17.52 19.41
N GLY A 330 18.57 -17.64 18.41
CA GLY A 330 19.17 -16.47 17.73
C GLY A 330 18.15 -15.61 16.96
N THR A 331 18.60 -14.43 16.49
CA THR A 331 17.78 -13.47 15.73
C THR A 331 17.09 -14.10 14.51
N LEU A 332 17.80 -14.99 13.80
CA LEU A 332 17.25 -15.73 12.66
C LEU A 332 15.99 -16.52 13.01
N TYR A 333 15.94 -17.13 14.20
CA TYR A 333 14.77 -17.90 14.64
C TYR A 333 13.56 -17.00 14.86
N ALA A 334 13.72 -15.92 15.63
CA ALA A 334 12.66 -14.95 15.88
C ALA A 334 12.18 -14.28 14.58
N TYR A 335 13.13 -13.89 13.73
CA TYR A 335 12.87 -13.35 12.41
C TYR A 335 12.00 -14.30 11.56
N SER A 336 12.39 -15.57 11.49
CA SER A 336 11.73 -16.58 10.66
C SER A 336 10.30 -16.87 11.14
N ILE A 337 10.12 -17.02 12.47
CA ILE A 337 8.79 -17.24 13.04
C ILE A 337 7.87 -16.06 12.71
N LEU A 338 8.30 -14.85 12.99
CA LEU A 338 7.50 -13.66 12.71
C LEU A 338 7.22 -13.49 11.22
N TYR A 339 8.23 -13.71 10.38
CA TYR A 339 8.08 -13.60 8.93
C TYR A 339 6.98 -14.53 8.40
N TRP A 340 7.09 -15.83 8.71
CA TRP A 340 6.13 -16.81 8.19
C TRP A 340 4.77 -16.72 8.87
N PHE A 341 4.73 -16.47 10.19
CA PHE A 341 3.48 -16.24 10.90
C PHE A 341 2.72 -15.04 10.32
N THR A 342 3.40 -13.91 10.13
CA THR A 342 2.78 -12.70 9.59
C THR A 342 2.33 -12.92 8.14
N GLY A 343 3.19 -13.49 7.28
CA GLY A 343 2.86 -13.72 5.88
C GLY A 343 1.67 -14.66 5.69
N LEU A 344 1.60 -15.75 6.47
CA LEU A 344 0.48 -16.67 6.43
C LEU A 344 -0.80 -16.05 7.02
N SER A 345 -0.70 -15.33 8.13
CA SER A 345 -1.87 -14.66 8.74
C SER A 345 -2.43 -13.55 7.85
N ALA A 346 -1.56 -12.73 7.25
CA ALA A 346 -1.94 -11.65 6.35
C ALA A 346 -2.64 -12.14 5.06
N SER A 347 -2.50 -13.41 4.73
CA SER A 347 -3.22 -13.99 3.60
C SER A 347 -4.73 -14.10 3.81
N VAL A 348 -5.18 -14.12 5.05
CA VAL A 348 -6.60 -14.30 5.43
C VAL A 348 -7.12 -13.21 6.35
N ILE A 349 -6.23 -12.49 7.06
CA ILE A 349 -6.56 -11.40 7.97
C ILE A 349 -6.19 -10.10 7.28
N GLU A 350 -6.95 -9.04 7.53
CA GLU A 350 -6.60 -7.70 7.10
C GLU A 350 -5.19 -7.34 7.64
N HIS A 351 -4.27 -7.04 6.73
CA HIS A 351 -2.84 -7.03 7.06
C HIS A 351 -2.41 -5.80 7.87
N ASP A 352 -3.05 -4.65 7.72
CA ASP A 352 -2.69 -3.42 8.41
C ASP A 352 -2.92 -3.54 9.93
N ALA A 353 -4.06 -4.13 10.33
CA ALA A 353 -4.38 -4.38 11.74
C ALA A 353 -3.37 -5.34 12.38
N LEU A 354 -3.03 -6.41 11.65
CA LEU A 354 -2.06 -7.39 12.09
C LEU A 354 -0.67 -6.75 12.27
N ILE A 355 -0.21 -6.00 11.27
CA ILE A 355 1.11 -5.36 11.26
C ILE A 355 1.22 -4.33 12.40
N LEU A 356 0.22 -3.45 12.58
CA LEU A 356 0.21 -2.47 13.66
C LEU A 356 0.29 -3.13 15.03
N SER A 357 -0.47 -4.21 15.24
CA SER A 357 -0.44 -4.98 16.49
C SER A 357 0.92 -5.60 16.73
N LEU A 358 1.52 -6.22 15.71
CA LEU A 358 2.85 -6.85 15.83
C LEU A 358 3.96 -5.82 16.01
N PHE A 359 3.88 -4.64 15.39
CA PHE A 359 4.87 -3.58 15.62
C PHE A 359 4.86 -3.10 17.07
N ASN A 360 3.70 -2.93 17.68
CA ASN A 360 3.62 -2.59 19.09
C ASN A 360 4.20 -3.70 20.00
N ILE A 361 3.90 -4.97 19.69
CA ILE A 361 4.49 -6.13 20.40
C ILE A 361 6.04 -6.13 20.30
N ILE A 362 6.58 -5.87 19.11
CA ILE A 362 8.03 -5.80 18.86
C ILE A 362 8.65 -4.63 19.64
N LYS A 363 7.97 -3.48 19.68
CA LYS A 363 8.42 -2.30 20.43
C LYS A 363 8.56 -2.62 21.93
N ASP A 364 7.55 -3.26 22.51
CA ASP A 364 7.56 -3.65 23.93
C ASP A 364 8.59 -4.75 24.20
N LEU A 365 8.72 -5.73 23.30
CA LEU A 365 9.77 -6.74 23.35
C LEU A 365 11.17 -6.10 23.38
N ALA A 366 11.44 -5.15 22.49
CA ALA A 366 12.72 -4.47 22.40
C ALA A 366 13.01 -3.65 23.67
N THR A 367 12.00 -2.96 24.19
CA THR A 367 12.11 -2.17 25.43
C THR A 367 12.41 -3.07 26.62
N ALA A 368 11.78 -4.24 26.69
CA ALA A 368 11.96 -5.17 27.82
C ALA A 368 13.29 -5.95 27.76
N THR A 369 13.81 -6.24 26.57
CA THR A 369 14.98 -7.12 26.41
C THR A 369 16.25 -6.42 25.94
N GLY A 370 16.14 -5.19 25.40
CA GLY A 370 17.26 -4.44 24.82
C GLY A 370 17.75 -4.99 23.46
N ILE A 371 17.00 -5.89 22.81
CA ILE A 371 17.36 -6.40 21.49
C ILE A 371 17.19 -5.34 20.42
N ASN A 372 17.94 -5.48 19.31
CA ASN A 372 17.70 -4.68 18.12
C ASN A 372 16.37 -5.10 17.44
N PRO A 373 15.33 -4.24 17.39
CA PRO A 373 14.03 -4.63 16.86
C PRO A 373 13.96 -4.60 15.33
N TRP A 374 14.89 -3.95 14.63
CA TRP A 374 14.79 -3.70 13.19
C TRP A 374 14.67 -4.95 12.32
N PRO A 375 15.40 -6.05 12.58
CA PRO A 375 15.17 -7.30 11.86
C PRO A 375 13.71 -7.78 11.96
N LEU A 376 13.11 -7.66 13.16
CA LEU A 376 11.74 -8.11 13.41
C LEU A 376 10.71 -7.16 12.75
N TYR A 377 10.93 -5.85 12.81
CA TYR A 377 10.08 -4.89 12.11
C TYR A 377 10.08 -5.13 10.62
N TRP A 378 11.25 -5.30 10.01
CA TRP A 378 11.34 -5.58 8.57
C TRP A 378 10.69 -6.92 8.21
N SER A 379 10.85 -7.96 9.05
CA SER A 379 10.23 -9.26 8.80
C SER A 379 8.70 -9.15 8.70
N VAL A 380 8.08 -8.40 9.62
CA VAL A 380 6.63 -8.18 9.68
C VAL A 380 6.15 -7.29 8.53
N ALA A 381 6.84 -6.17 8.28
CA ALA A 381 6.46 -5.25 7.20
C ALA A 381 6.44 -5.94 5.83
N TRP A 382 7.51 -6.66 5.49
CA TRP A 382 7.61 -7.32 4.19
C TRP A 382 6.66 -8.50 4.07
N SER A 383 6.66 -9.40 5.05
CA SER A 383 5.83 -10.61 4.95
C SER A 383 4.34 -10.31 5.04
N GLY A 384 3.93 -9.29 5.80
CA GLY A 384 2.55 -8.88 5.89
C GLY A 384 1.99 -8.45 4.53
N THR A 385 2.68 -7.52 3.86
CA THR A 385 2.26 -7.06 2.53
C THR A 385 2.39 -8.17 1.47
N LEU A 386 3.48 -8.95 1.46
CA LEU A 386 3.62 -10.02 0.48
C LEU A 386 2.62 -11.14 0.68
N GLY A 387 2.30 -11.49 1.93
CA GLY A 387 1.31 -12.50 2.28
C GLY A 387 -0.11 -12.06 1.93
N SER A 388 -0.43 -10.78 2.12
CA SER A 388 -1.76 -10.23 1.78
C SER A 388 -2.12 -10.40 0.30
N ASN A 389 -1.13 -10.53 -0.58
CA ASN A 389 -1.31 -10.83 -2.00
C ASN A 389 -1.96 -12.20 -2.28
N ALA A 390 -2.11 -13.08 -1.30
CA ALA A 390 -2.67 -14.41 -1.52
C ALA A 390 -4.18 -14.39 -1.77
N THR A 391 -4.92 -13.44 -1.17
CA THR A 391 -6.38 -13.42 -1.25
C THR A 391 -6.94 -12.00 -1.36
N MET A 392 -8.18 -11.87 -1.80
CA MET A 392 -8.91 -10.59 -1.81
C MET A 392 -9.16 -10.02 -0.41
N ALA A 393 -9.20 -10.89 0.61
CA ALA A 393 -9.40 -10.46 2.00
C ALA A 393 -8.13 -9.81 2.58
N GLY A 394 -6.96 -10.27 2.14
CA GLY A 394 -5.67 -9.75 2.59
C GLY A 394 -5.32 -8.38 1.98
N ALA A 395 -5.67 -8.15 0.70
CA ALA A 395 -5.28 -6.93 -0.01
C ALA A 395 -6.45 -6.26 -0.73
N PRO A 396 -6.87 -5.05 -0.33
CA PRO A 396 -7.93 -4.29 -1.01
C PRO A 396 -7.68 -4.05 -2.49
N ALA A 397 -6.44 -3.85 -2.89
CA ALA A 397 -6.04 -3.66 -4.29
C ALA A 397 -6.45 -4.86 -5.18
N ILE A 398 -6.38 -6.09 -4.67
CA ILE A 398 -6.82 -7.29 -5.40
C ILE A 398 -8.34 -7.30 -5.55
N PHE A 399 -9.07 -6.97 -4.49
CA PHE A 399 -10.53 -6.88 -4.53
C PHE A 399 -11.01 -5.88 -5.57
N VAL A 400 -10.43 -4.68 -5.59
CA VAL A 400 -10.74 -3.64 -6.58
C VAL A 400 -10.41 -4.10 -7.99
N GLY A 401 -9.25 -4.71 -8.21
CA GLY A 401 -8.86 -5.26 -9.50
C GLY A 401 -9.83 -6.31 -10.02
N VAL A 402 -10.24 -7.27 -9.18
CA VAL A 402 -11.24 -8.28 -9.53
C VAL A 402 -12.59 -7.64 -9.86
N THR A 403 -13.00 -6.61 -9.13
CA THR A 403 -14.23 -5.87 -9.38
C THR A 403 -14.19 -5.18 -10.75
N ILE A 404 -13.08 -4.54 -11.11
CA ILE A 404 -12.87 -3.93 -12.42
C ILE A 404 -12.92 -4.99 -13.53
N ALA A 405 -12.19 -6.09 -13.37
CA ALA A 405 -12.16 -7.17 -14.34
C ALA A 405 -13.56 -7.78 -14.54
N SER A 406 -14.33 -7.98 -13.46
CA SER A 406 -15.69 -8.48 -13.50
C SER A 406 -16.65 -7.55 -14.24
N ARG A 407 -16.52 -6.25 -14.00
CA ARG A 407 -17.34 -5.22 -14.68
C ARG A 407 -17.09 -5.19 -16.18
N VAL A 408 -15.83 -5.24 -16.62
CA VAL A 408 -15.46 -5.16 -18.04
C VAL A 408 -15.77 -6.47 -18.77
N SER A 409 -15.57 -7.62 -18.14
CA SER A 409 -15.86 -8.94 -18.74
C SER A 409 -17.35 -9.30 -18.73
N GLY A 410 -18.17 -8.68 -17.86
CA GLY A 410 -19.54 -9.09 -17.58
C GLY A 410 -19.65 -10.42 -16.82
N ARG A 411 -18.53 -10.97 -16.35
CA ARG A 411 -18.43 -12.26 -15.64
C ARG A 411 -18.09 -12.05 -14.16
N LYS A 412 -18.79 -12.78 -13.27
CA LYS A 412 -18.37 -12.90 -11.88
C LYS A 412 -17.29 -13.99 -11.75
N TYR A 413 -16.15 -13.64 -11.16
CA TYR A 413 -15.07 -14.59 -10.91
C TYR A 413 -15.24 -15.24 -9.55
N GLY A 414 -15.12 -16.57 -9.51
CA GLY A 414 -15.14 -17.34 -8.26
C GLY A 414 -13.81 -17.29 -7.53
N GLY A 415 -13.80 -17.67 -6.25
CA GLY A 415 -12.56 -17.68 -5.45
C GLY A 415 -11.43 -18.47 -6.11
N PHE A 416 -11.72 -19.64 -6.68
CA PHE A 416 -10.71 -20.47 -7.36
C PHE A 416 -10.12 -19.79 -8.60
N ASP A 417 -10.92 -19.02 -9.35
CA ASP A 417 -10.43 -18.27 -10.52
C ASP A 417 -9.32 -17.28 -10.14
N ILE A 418 -9.38 -16.74 -8.92
CA ILE A 418 -8.46 -15.75 -8.39
C ILE A 418 -7.28 -16.45 -7.69
N LEU A 419 -7.57 -17.35 -6.74
CA LEU A 419 -6.57 -18.00 -5.88
C LEU A 419 -5.51 -18.78 -6.67
N LYS A 420 -5.86 -19.36 -7.82
CA LYS A 420 -4.90 -20.07 -8.70
C LYS A 420 -3.77 -19.18 -9.23
N TYR A 421 -3.94 -17.84 -9.21
CA TYR A 421 -2.90 -16.88 -9.61
C TYR A 421 -2.28 -16.18 -8.41
N THR A 422 -3.10 -15.80 -7.43
CA THR A 422 -2.66 -14.98 -6.31
C THR A 422 -1.85 -15.78 -5.29
N ILE A 423 -2.24 -17.02 -4.97
CA ILE A 423 -1.47 -17.87 -4.03
C ILE A 423 -0.06 -18.16 -4.55
N PRO A 424 0.16 -18.66 -5.80
CA PRO A 424 1.51 -18.86 -6.30
C PRO A 424 2.36 -17.60 -6.32
N TYR A 425 1.75 -16.44 -6.65
CA TYR A 425 2.43 -15.15 -6.60
C TYR A 425 2.89 -14.81 -5.18
N ALA A 426 2.00 -14.89 -4.18
CA ALA A 426 2.30 -14.59 -2.79
C ALA A 426 3.36 -15.56 -2.22
N VAL A 427 3.22 -16.86 -2.44
CA VAL A 427 4.19 -17.86 -1.96
C VAL A 427 5.57 -17.62 -2.57
N LEU A 428 5.64 -17.38 -3.89
CA LEU A 428 6.91 -17.15 -4.56
C LEU A 428 7.56 -15.83 -4.10
N SER A 429 6.77 -14.77 -3.94
CA SER A 429 7.25 -13.49 -3.42
C SER A 429 7.80 -13.61 -2.00
N LEU A 430 7.06 -14.30 -1.11
CA LEU A 430 7.49 -14.55 0.26
C LEU A 430 8.80 -15.35 0.30
N LEU A 431 8.92 -16.43 -0.50
CA LEU A 431 10.12 -17.25 -0.54
C LEU A 431 11.35 -16.47 -1.03
N ILE A 432 11.23 -15.73 -2.15
CA ILE A 432 12.34 -14.96 -2.69
C ILE A 432 12.76 -13.87 -1.70
N GLN A 433 11.80 -13.11 -1.15
CA GLN A 433 12.11 -12.06 -0.19
C GLN A 433 12.73 -12.61 1.09
N TYR A 434 12.23 -13.74 1.60
CA TYR A 434 12.82 -14.39 2.78
C TYR A 434 14.29 -14.73 2.55
N LEU A 435 14.61 -15.41 1.44
CA LEU A 435 15.98 -15.81 1.12
C LEU A 435 16.93 -14.62 0.96
N ILE A 436 16.46 -13.51 0.36
CA ILE A 436 17.27 -12.30 0.21
C ILE A 436 17.44 -11.61 1.56
N SER A 437 16.35 -11.47 2.33
CA SER A 437 16.34 -10.66 3.55
C SER A 437 17.12 -11.28 4.70
N ILE A 438 17.14 -12.60 4.85
CA ILE A 438 17.92 -13.26 5.92
C ILE A 438 19.44 -13.04 5.77
N VAL A 439 19.93 -12.79 4.55
CA VAL A 439 21.35 -12.51 4.31
C VAL A 439 21.77 -11.18 4.96
N PHE A 440 20.86 -10.22 5.06
CA PHE A 440 21.17 -8.87 5.53
C PHE A 440 20.64 -8.60 6.94
N TRP A 441 19.50 -9.21 7.32
CA TRP A 441 18.73 -8.79 8.51
C TRP A 441 18.51 -9.87 9.56
N ALA A 442 18.81 -11.14 9.30
CA ALA A 442 18.62 -12.23 10.27
C ALA A 442 19.93 -12.78 10.87
#